data_cfd5a490348676b590ab020a4d1d6e70
#
_entry.id   cfd5a490348676b590ab020a4d1d6e70
#
_cell.length_a   1.000
_cell.length_b   1.000
_cell.length_c   1.000
_cell.angle_alpha   90.00
_cell.angle_beta   90.00
_cell.angle_gamma   90.00
#
_symmetry.space_group_name_H-M   'P 1'
#
loop_
_entity.id
_entity.type
_entity.pdbx_description
1 polymer ?
#
loop_
_entity_poly.entity_id
_entity_poly.type
_entity_poly.pdbx_seq_one_letter_code
_entity_poly.pdbx_strand_id
1 'polypeptide(L)'
;MKQIIMAALLISFSWGIRAQQLQIRGKVIDLSDKSPLEFANITLQTADSAFITGTTTDSKGLFRIEKVKAGDYQVSVSSIGYKTSVVSVLGLSQRIDLGTISLASSSISLDEVTVNASAIRNTADRKITFPTSEQKAASSNGINLSNAL
;
A
#
# COMPACT_ATOMS: atom_id res chain seq x y z
N MET A 1 -52.65 30.97 27.74
CA MET A 1 -51.25 31.39 27.98
C MET A 1 -50.30 30.20 28.24
N LYS A 2 -50.65 29.22 29.05
CA LYS A 2 -49.75 28.05 29.31
C LYS A 2 -49.47 27.19 28.06
N GLN A 3 -50.42 27.05 27.14
CA GLN A 3 -50.23 26.26 25.90
C GLN A 3 -49.30 26.95 24.90
N ILE A 4 -49.23 28.27 24.86
CA ILE A 4 -48.34 29.04 23.97
C ILE A 4 -46.91 28.96 24.43
N ILE A 5 -46.66 28.90 25.74
CA ILE A 5 -45.32 28.75 26.33
C ILE A 5 -44.74 27.35 26.05
N MET A 6 -45.58 26.30 26.10
CA MET A 6 -45.13 24.95 25.75
C MET A 6 -44.83 24.82 24.25
N ALA A 7 -45.59 25.46 23.37
CA ALA A 7 -45.27 25.47 21.94
C ALA A 7 -44.01 26.23 21.61
N ALA A 8 -43.73 27.34 22.28
CA ALA A 8 -42.48 28.11 22.11
C ALA A 8 -41.24 27.33 22.59
N LEU A 9 -41.38 26.51 23.65
CA LEU A 9 -40.30 25.66 24.16
C LEU A 9 -39.90 24.54 23.21
N LEU A 10 -40.83 24.00 22.43
CA LEU A 10 -40.57 22.94 21.45
C LEU A 10 -39.91 23.47 20.17
N ILE A 11 -40.11 24.73 19.82
CA ILE A 11 -39.51 25.36 18.64
C ILE A 11 -38.03 25.71 18.87
N SER A 12 -37.66 26.01 20.12
CA SER A 12 -36.27 26.37 20.44
C SER A 12 -35.30 25.17 20.45
N PHE A 13 -35.77 23.90 20.38
CA PHE A 13 -34.96 22.72 20.38
C PHE A 13 -34.52 22.24 18.99
N SER A 14 -34.94 22.94 17.92
CA SER A 14 -34.67 22.61 16.53
C SER A 14 -33.38 23.21 15.98
N TRP A 15 -32.49 23.77 16.83
CA TRP A 15 -31.17 24.19 16.42
C TRP A 15 -30.29 22.96 16.27
N GLY A 16 -30.42 22.38 15.06
CA GLY A 16 -29.76 21.16 14.64
C GLY A 16 -28.29 21.18 15.00
N ILE A 17 -27.89 20.16 15.70
CA ILE A 17 -26.48 19.75 15.86
C ILE A 17 -25.92 19.60 14.45
N ARG A 18 -25.28 20.66 13.96
CA ARG A 18 -24.45 20.56 12.76
C ARG A 18 -23.26 19.68 13.19
N ALA A 19 -23.33 18.42 12.87
CA ALA A 19 -22.18 17.56 12.94
C ALA A 19 -21.08 18.24 12.09
N GLN A 20 -20.08 18.84 12.74
CA GLN A 20 -18.96 19.48 12.07
C GLN A 20 -18.19 18.35 11.37
N GLN A 21 -18.42 18.22 10.08
CA GLN A 21 -17.65 17.31 9.26
C GLN A 21 -16.25 17.91 9.14
N LEU A 22 -15.31 17.26 9.82
CA LEU A 22 -13.93 17.69 9.81
C LEU A 22 -13.32 17.37 8.45
N GLN A 23 -12.33 18.15 8.08
CA GLN A 23 -11.68 18.08 6.78
C GLN A 23 -10.19 18.22 6.96
N ILE A 24 -9.46 17.35 6.27
CA ILE A 24 -8.00 17.41 6.14
C ILE A 24 -7.68 17.80 4.71
N ARG A 25 -6.81 18.77 4.50
CA ARG A 25 -6.34 19.18 3.19
C ARG A 25 -4.84 19.43 3.20
N GLY A 26 -4.24 19.46 2.02
CA GLY A 26 -2.83 19.76 1.85
C GLY A 26 -2.45 19.78 0.38
N LYS A 27 -1.16 19.95 0.14
CA LYS A 27 -0.55 19.95 -1.19
C LYS A 27 0.63 19.02 -1.21
N VAL A 28 0.78 18.23 -2.29
CA VAL A 28 1.92 17.33 -2.48
C VAL A 28 2.77 17.85 -3.64
N ILE A 29 4.07 17.91 -3.42
CA ILE A 29 5.04 18.40 -4.40
C ILE A 29 6.25 17.44 -4.46
N ASP A 30 6.97 17.49 -5.56
CA ASP A 30 8.32 16.93 -5.66
C ASP A 30 9.30 17.72 -4.78
N LEU A 31 10.18 17.02 -4.06
CA LEU A 31 11.19 17.67 -3.21
C LEU A 31 12.25 18.41 -4.03
N SER A 32 12.58 17.91 -5.23
CA SER A 32 13.71 18.40 -6.05
C SER A 32 13.36 19.68 -6.80
N ASP A 33 12.30 19.65 -7.59
CA ASP A 33 11.92 20.75 -8.49
C ASP A 33 10.70 21.56 -8.00
N LYS A 34 10.08 21.12 -6.88
CA LYS A 34 8.87 21.76 -6.30
C LYS A 34 7.63 21.67 -7.18
N SER A 35 7.65 20.86 -8.23
CA SER A 35 6.49 20.64 -9.08
C SER A 35 5.36 19.93 -8.32
N PRO A 36 4.09 20.25 -8.63
CA PRO A 36 2.96 19.57 -8.01
C PRO A 36 2.91 18.10 -8.48
N LEU A 37 2.68 17.18 -7.54
CA LEU A 37 2.50 15.78 -7.85
C LEU A 37 1.01 15.47 -8.03
N GLU A 38 0.62 15.22 -9.28
CA GLU A 38 -0.71 14.78 -9.65
C GLU A 38 -0.87 13.27 -9.40
N PHE A 39 -2.08 12.85 -9.05
CA PHE A 39 -2.44 11.45 -8.77
C PHE A 39 -1.62 10.78 -7.67
N ALA A 40 -1.00 11.56 -6.78
CA ALA A 40 -0.42 10.99 -5.57
C ALA A 40 -1.54 10.40 -4.71
N ASN A 41 -1.34 9.19 -4.20
CA ASN A 41 -2.31 8.48 -3.37
C ASN A 41 -2.20 8.95 -1.92
N ILE A 42 -3.32 9.39 -1.35
CA ILE A 42 -3.44 9.85 0.03
C ILE A 42 -4.32 8.88 0.79
N THR A 43 -3.79 8.29 1.84
CA THR A 43 -4.50 7.31 2.68
C THR A 43 -4.61 7.84 4.10
N LEU A 44 -5.82 7.88 4.65
CA LEU A 44 -6.08 8.18 6.05
C LEU A 44 -6.20 6.87 6.83
N GLN A 45 -5.43 6.77 7.89
CA GLN A 45 -5.38 5.60 8.78
C GLN A 45 -5.52 6.05 10.22
N THR A 46 -5.98 5.14 11.09
CA THR A 46 -5.88 5.31 12.55
C THR A 46 -4.43 5.19 13.01
N ALA A 47 -4.16 5.50 14.28
CA ALA A 47 -2.85 5.28 14.90
C ALA A 47 -2.40 3.81 14.80
N ASP A 48 -3.33 2.86 14.80
CA ASP A 48 -3.09 1.41 14.65
C ASP A 48 -2.96 0.97 13.19
N SER A 49 -2.78 1.91 12.25
CA SER A 49 -2.66 1.66 10.81
C SER A 49 -3.90 1.05 10.14
N ALA A 50 -5.06 1.09 10.79
CA ALA A 50 -6.30 0.67 10.15
C ALA A 50 -6.76 1.71 9.11
N PHE A 51 -7.05 1.25 7.90
CA PHE A 51 -7.52 2.10 6.80
C PHE A 51 -8.90 2.68 7.11
N ILE A 52 -9.07 3.98 6.88
CA ILE A 52 -10.34 4.68 7.02
C ILE A 52 -10.89 5.11 5.67
N THR A 53 -10.11 5.88 4.93
CA THR A 53 -10.49 6.39 3.61
C THR A 53 -9.24 6.85 2.84
N GLY A 54 -9.40 7.11 1.55
CA GLY A 54 -8.34 7.61 0.70
C GLY A 54 -8.85 8.59 -0.35
N THR A 55 -7.94 9.34 -0.93
CA THR A 55 -8.16 10.26 -2.04
C THR A 55 -6.88 10.37 -2.87
N THR A 56 -6.93 11.08 -3.98
CA THR A 56 -5.75 11.40 -4.80
C THR A 56 -5.58 12.90 -4.94
N THR A 57 -4.37 13.35 -5.29
CA THR A 57 -4.11 14.74 -5.62
C THR A 57 -4.63 15.10 -7.00
N ASP A 58 -5.03 16.36 -7.17
CA ASP A 58 -5.39 16.95 -8.46
C ASP A 58 -4.15 17.41 -9.26
N SER A 59 -4.37 18.02 -10.43
CA SER A 59 -3.30 18.56 -11.30
C SER A 59 -2.44 19.66 -10.66
N LYS A 60 -2.90 20.24 -9.56
CA LYS A 60 -2.15 21.22 -8.77
C LYS A 60 -1.48 20.62 -7.55
N GLY A 61 -1.55 19.28 -7.41
CA GLY A 61 -1.05 18.54 -6.26
C GLY A 61 -1.89 18.72 -5.00
N LEU A 62 -3.09 19.27 -5.08
CA LEU A 62 -3.96 19.51 -3.93
C LEU A 62 -4.79 18.26 -3.62
N PHE A 63 -4.99 17.97 -2.33
CA PHE A 63 -5.89 16.93 -1.88
C PHE A 63 -6.81 17.41 -0.77
N ARG A 64 -7.94 16.70 -0.61
CA ARG A 64 -8.93 16.95 0.41
C ARG A 64 -9.57 15.64 0.87
N ILE A 65 -9.62 15.43 2.17
CA ILE A 65 -10.34 14.34 2.81
C ILE A 65 -11.47 14.95 3.63
N GLU A 66 -12.71 14.59 3.33
CA GLU A 66 -13.90 15.10 3.98
C GLU A 66 -14.53 14.05 4.89
N LYS A 67 -15.49 14.49 5.73
CA LYS A 67 -16.28 13.61 6.61
C LYS A 67 -15.41 12.79 7.60
N VAL A 68 -14.30 13.37 8.03
CA VAL A 68 -13.45 12.76 9.05
C VAL A 68 -14.07 13.01 10.42
N LYS A 69 -14.00 12.06 11.33
CA LYS A 69 -14.42 12.23 12.73
C LYS A 69 -13.29 12.86 13.54
N ALA A 70 -13.58 13.35 14.75
CA ALA A 70 -12.55 13.78 15.68
C ALA A 70 -11.72 12.57 16.15
N GLY A 71 -10.41 12.74 16.29
CA GLY A 71 -9.51 11.66 16.71
C GLY A 71 -8.07 11.83 16.25
N ASP A 72 -7.27 10.79 16.44
CA ASP A 72 -5.87 10.71 16.04
C ASP A 72 -5.72 9.89 14.77
N TYR A 73 -4.96 10.41 13.83
CA TYR A 73 -4.83 9.82 12.49
C TYR A 73 -3.40 9.88 11.98
N GLN A 74 -3.13 9.06 10.99
CA GLN A 74 -1.95 9.13 10.14
C GLN A 74 -2.39 9.32 8.69
N VAL A 75 -1.80 10.30 8.03
CA VAL A 75 -1.96 10.55 6.59
C VAL A 75 -0.72 10.00 5.90
N SER A 76 -0.89 8.94 5.15
CA SER A 76 0.17 8.36 4.31
C SER A 76 0.02 8.89 2.90
N VAL A 77 1.11 9.41 2.34
CA VAL A 77 1.19 9.99 1.00
C VAL A 77 2.18 9.19 0.18
N SER A 78 1.74 8.62 -0.93
CA SER A 78 2.57 7.81 -1.81
C SER A 78 2.35 8.15 -3.27
N SER A 79 3.39 8.03 -4.08
CA SER A 79 3.33 8.19 -5.53
C SER A 79 4.36 7.26 -6.18
N ILE A 80 4.08 6.82 -7.42
CA ILE A 80 4.99 5.93 -8.16
C ILE A 80 6.32 6.66 -8.41
N GLY A 81 7.41 6.02 -8.04
CA GLY A 81 8.75 6.61 -8.18
C GLY A 81 9.16 7.52 -7.02
N TYR A 82 8.36 7.59 -5.94
CA TYR A 82 8.63 8.40 -4.75
C TYR A 82 8.64 7.58 -3.46
N LYS A 83 9.37 8.05 -2.47
CA LYS A 83 9.32 7.49 -1.12
C LYS A 83 8.03 7.92 -0.44
N THR A 84 7.35 6.97 0.21
CA THR A 84 6.14 7.25 0.99
C THR A 84 6.47 8.17 2.15
N SER A 85 5.63 9.19 2.35
CA SER A 85 5.68 10.11 3.49
C SER A 85 4.48 9.86 4.40
N VAL A 86 4.68 9.88 5.71
CA VAL A 86 3.60 9.73 6.70
C VAL A 86 3.59 10.95 7.60
N VAL A 87 2.40 11.55 7.74
CA VAL A 87 2.16 12.73 8.57
C VAL A 87 1.17 12.38 9.67
N SER A 88 1.56 12.54 10.93
CA SER A 88 0.67 12.31 12.07
C SER A 88 -0.23 13.52 12.32
N VAL A 89 -1.51 13.28 12.52
CA VAL A 89 -2.54 14.29 12.83
C VAL A 89 -3.14 13.92 14.19
N LEU A 90 -2.69 14.59 15.23
CA LEU A 90 -3.14 14.34 16.60
C LEU A 90 -4.25 15.31 17.00
N GLY A 91 -5.28 14.79 17.68
CA GLY A 91 -6.37 15.59 18.23
C GLY A 91 -7.18 16.35 17.18
N LEU A 92 -7.45 15.73 16.03
CA LEU A 92 -8.28 16.36 14.99
C LEU A 92 -9.65 16.72 15.56
N SER A 93 -9.90 18.00 15.78
CA SER A 93 -11.16 18.53 16.32
C SER A 93 -11.77 19.64 15.44
N GLN A 94 -11.03 20.10 14.44
CA GLN A 94 -11.43 21.12 13.49
C GLN A 94 -10.81 20.84 12.11
N ARG A 95 -11.20 21.63 11.11
CA ARG A 95 -10.56 21.58 9.79
C ARG A 95 -9.06 21.87 9.92
N ILE A 96 -8.23 21.00 9.35
CA ILE A 96 -6.77 21.15 9.36
C ILE A 96 -6.22 21.25 7.93
N ASP A 97 -5.19 22.08 7.78
CA ASP A 97 -4.38 22.16 6.59
C ASP A 97 -2.97 21.65 6.92
N LEU A 98 -2.57 20.57 6.29
CA LEU A 98 -1.25 19.97 6.50
C LEU A 98 -0.14 20.74 5.77
N GLY A 99 -0.51 21.77 5.01
CA GLY A 99 0.43 22.54 4.21
C GLY A 99 0.99 21.74 3.05
N THR A 100 2.28 21.93 2.77
CA THR A 100 2.96 21.29 1.65
C THR A 100 3.76 20.10 2.12
N ILE A 101 3.45 18.93 1.55
CA ILE A 101 4.14 17.67 1.79
C ILE A 101 5.05 17.42 0.59
N SER A 102 6.37 17.34 0.81
CA SER A 102 7.35 17.09 -0.25
C SER A 102 7.72 15.61 -0.27
N LEU A 103 7.59 14.96 -1.43
CA LEU A 103 8.03 13.59 -1.64
C LEU A 103 9.42 13.57 -2.29
N ALA A 104 10.33 12.81 -1.72
CA ALA A 104 11.63 12.55 -2.32
C ALA A 104 11.48 11.46 -3.38
N SER A 105 12.10 11.65 -4.54
CA SER A 105 12.19 10.61 -5.55
C SER A 105 12.83 9.36 -4.96
N SER A 106 12.19 8.22 -5.16
CA SER A 106 12.80 6.92 -4.95
C SER A 106 13.60 6.63 -6.20
N SER A 107 14.90 7.00 -6.20
CA SER A 107 15.80 6.37 -7.15
C SER A 107 15.77 4.88 -6.81
N ILE A 108 14.96 4.11 -7.55
CA ILE A 108 15.21 2.68 -7.66
C ILE A 108 16.56 2.63 -8.40
N SER A 109 17.65 2.61 -7.64
CA SER A 109 18.87 1.99 -8.12
C SER A 109 18.42 0.58 -8.48
N LEU A 110 18.20 0.33 -9.75
CA LEU A 110 18.30 -1.00 -10.28
C LEU A 110 19.77 -1.34 -10.03
N ASP A 111 20.10 -1.76 -8.82
CA ASP A 111 21.25 -2.60 -8.62
C ASP A 111 21.04 -3.70 -9.64
N GLU A 112 21.83 -3.63 -10.69
CA GLU A 112 21.95 -4.69 -11.68
C GLU A 112 22.00 -5.97 -10.86
N VAL A 113 20.89 -6.69 -10.85
CA VAL A 113 20.85 -8.04 -10.30
C VAL A 113 21.74 -8.81 -11.27
N THR A 114 23.04 -8.75 -11.00
CA THR A 114 23.98 -9.68 -11.59
C THR A 114 23.52 -11.03 -11.09
N VAL A 115 22.68 -11.68 -11.87
CA VAL A 115 22.33 -13.08 -11.68
C VAL A 115 23.61 -13.82 -11.91
N ASN A 116 24.41 -13.97 -10.84
CA ASN A 116 25.49 -14.91 -10.82
C ASN A 116 24.86 -16.29 -11.03
N ALA A 117 24.84 -16.73 -12.28
CA ALA A 117 24.37 -18.05 -12.71
C ALA A 117 25.14 -19.20 -12.03
N SER A 118 26.14 -18.88 -11.21
CA SER A 118 26.90 -19.85 -10.41
C SER A 118 26.21 -20.30 -9.12
N ALA A 119 25.05 -19.75 -8.75
CA ALA A 119 24.34 -20.15 -7.52
C ALA A 119 23.22 -21.17 -7.74
N ILE A 120 22.95 -21.57 -8.98
CA ILE A 120 22.09 -22.72 -9.25
C ILE A 120 22.99 -23.94 -9.45
N ARG A 121 23.76 -24.30 -8.43
CA ARG A 121 24.08 -25.68 -8.22
C ARG A 121 22.82 -26.31 -7.64
N ASN A 122 21.90 -26.69 -8.54
CA ASN A 122 20.95 -27.72 -8.24
C ASN A 122 21.76 -28.95 -7.85
N THR A 123 21.92 -29.17 -6.57
CA THR A 123 22.24 -30.45 -6.00
C THR A 123 21.01 -31.35 -6.16
N ALA A 124 20.53 -31.48 -7.38
CA ALA A 124 19.83 -32.68 -7.80
C ALA A 124 20.90 -33.64 -8.30
N ASP A 125 21.57 -34.26 -7.33
CA ASP A 125 22.41 -35.42 -7.56
C ASP A 125 21.51 -36.58 -8.00
N ARG A 126 20.90 -36.43 -9.18
CA ARG A 126 20.44 -37.55 -9.98
C ARG A 126 21.50 -37.81 -11.02
N LYS A 127 22.48 -38.58 -10.63
CA LYS A 127 23.41 -39.25 -11.53
C LYS A 127 22.58 -40.12 -12.45
N ILE A 128 22.09 -39.56 -13.54
CA ILE A 128 21.51 -40.32 -14.65
C ILE A 128 22.70 -40.98 -15.35
N THR A 129 23.08 -42.13 -14.89
CA THR A 129 24.05 -42.98 -15.57
C THR A 129 23.28 -43.63 -16.73
N PHE A 130 23.48 -43.14 -17.92
CA PHE A 130 23.06 -43.86 -19.12
C PHE A 130 23.95 -45.08 -19.27
N PRO A 131 23.41 -46.30 -19.29
CA PRO A 131 24.23 -47.49 -19.52
C PRO A 131 24.84 -47.40 -20.93
N THR A 132 26.14 -47.53 -20.99
CA THR A 132 26.87 -47.65 -22.25
C THR A 132 26.41 -48.90 -23.00
N SER A 133 26.60 -48.91 -24.32
CA SER A 133 26.20 -50.04 -25.21
C SER A 133 26.71 -51.38 -24.76
N GLU A 134 27.82 -51.45 -24.06
CA GLU A 134 28.40 -52.65 -23.48
C GLU A 134 27.59 -53.22 -22.30
N GLN A 135 26.99 -52.37 -21.46
CA GLN A 135 26.12 -52.83 -20.37
C GLN A 135 24.76 -53.37 -20.84
N LYS A 136 24.29 -52.87 -22.00
CA LYS A 136 23.09 -53.44 -22.62
C LYS A 136 23.28 -54.87 -23.15
N ALA A 137 24.47 -55.19 -23.64
CA ALA A 137 24.78 -56.54 -24.12
C ALA A 137 24.87 -57.56 -22.98
N ALA A 138 25.38 -57.15 -21.79
CA ALA A 138 25.44 -58.00 -20.62
C ALA A 138 24.06 -58.30 -20.00
N SER A 139 23.14 -57.33 -20.08
CA SER A 139 21.76 -57.52 -19.59
C SER A 139 20.89 -58.44 -20.48
N SER A 140 21.24 -58.53 -21.76
CA SER A 140 20.50 -59.34 -22.73
C SER A 140 20.84 -60.84 -22.61
N ASN A 141 22.00 -61.18 -22.09
CA ASN A 141 22.41 -62.59 -21.94
C ASN A 141 21.94 -63.31 -20.65
N GLY A 142 21.31 -62.52 -19.73
CA GLY A 142 20.84 -63.05 -18.46
C GLY A 142 19.47 -63.74 -18.50
N ILE A 143 18.75 -63.61 -19.63
CA ILE A 143 17.36 -64.12 -19.71
C ILE A 143 17.26 -65.50 -20.34
N ASN A 144 18.38 -66.06 -20.81
CA ASN A 144 18.34 -67.31 -21.57
C ASN A 144 18.79 -68.56 -20.81
N LEU A 145 18.84 -68.49 -19.46
CA LEU A 145 19.30 -69.67 -18.66
C LEU A 145 18.26 -70.30 -17.72
N SER A 146 16.98 -69.93 -17.86
CA SER A 146 15.95 -70.49 -16.98
C SER A 146 14.93 -71.43 -17.68
N ASN A 147 15.20 -71.86 -18.92
CA ASN A 147 14.31 -72.81 -19.62
C ASN A 147 15.04 -74.06 -20.13
N ALA A 148 15.86 -74.61 -19.27
CA ALA A 148 16.35 -75.99 -19.51
C ALA A 148 16.32 -76.80 -18.19
N LEU A 149 15.15 -77.30 -17.87
CA LEU A 149 14.83 -78.61 -17.26
C LEU A 149 13.35 -78.67 -16.89
#